data_f35a6763116c3dfcbc1248f110b4a746
#
_entry.id   f35a6763116c3dfcbc1248f110b4a746
#
_cell.length_a   1.000
_cell.length_b   1.000
_cell.length_c   1.000
_cell.angle_alpha   90.00
_cell.angle_beta   90.00
_cell.angle_gamma   90.00
#
_symmetry.space_group_name_H-M   'P 1'
#
loop_
_entity.id
_entity.type
_entity.pdbx_description
1 polymer ?
#
loop_
_entity_poly.entity_id
_entity_poly.type
_entity_poly.pdbx_seq_one_letter_code
_entity_poly.pdbx_strand_id
1 'polypeptide(L)'
;MMRGRPTKWIYRVLALLSCVTAVGAAQAKELSIYISADMEGIAGVVSEQQLGPGGFEYERFREFMTAEVNAAIEGATEAGATRIVVSDSHGNAQSLLIDKLPPAVRVVRSFPRPLEMMQGIEDGHFDGAILLGYHTATTNLQGVRAHTISSAKLTAVRLNGTAASEAALSSAIAGQFGVPVILVTGDSEVVKETQALLGNVEGAVVKWPYSFHSAQTLTPQAARDLIRERAAAAVRRIADFKPRKLSGPVTLELSFKNYRPVEMLGYLPIVERVDSHTIRYRAADILQISKFLVFALEYQSDLAP
;
A
#
# COMPACT_ATOMS: atom_id res chain seq x y z
N MET A 1 95.36 -42.50 12.07
CA MET A 1 94.58 -42.51 10.85
C MET A 1 93.21 -43.12 11.16
N MET A 2 92.17 -42.35 11.39
CA MET A 2 90.84 -42.85 11.41
C MET A 2 89.90 -41.67 11.04
N ARG A 3 89.21 -41.83 9.93
CA ARG A 3 88.32 -40.83 9.37
C ARG A 3 86.96 -40.92 10.04
N GLY A 4 86.51 -39.84 10.68
CA GLY A 4 85.13 -39.69 11.19
C GLY A 4 84.19 -39.26 10.09
N ARG A 5 82.98 -39.92 10.02
CA ARG A 5 81.92 -39.60 9.13
C ARG A 5 80.96 -38.55 9.82
N PRO A 6 80.41 -37.54 9.13
CA PRO A 6 79.49 -36.67 9.73
C PRO A 6 78.06 -37.21 9.65
N THR A 7 77.37 -37.17 10.77
CA THR A 7 75.97 -37.54 10.94
C THR A 7 75.02 -36.39 10.39
N LYS A 8 74.19 -36.72 9.41
CA LYS A 8 73.18 -35.77 8.87
C LYS A 8 71.97 -35.73 9.79
N TRP A 9 71.66 -34.56 10.35
CA TRP A 9 70.43 -34.29 11.04
C TRP A 9 69.37 -33.91 10.03
N ILE A 10 68.23 -34.67 9.98
CA ILE A 10 67.06 -34.40 9.13
C ILE A 10 66.06 -33.67 9.99
N TYR A 11 65.89 -32.40 9.76
CA TYR A 11 64.81 -31.62 10.34
C TYR A 11 63.50 -31.92 9.58
N ARG A 12 62.52 -32.57 10.23
CA ARG A 12 61.15 -32.68 9.75
C ARG A 12 60.39 -31.42 10.16
N VAL A 13 60.15 -30.57 9.20
CA VAL A 13 59.25 -29.44 9.35
C VAL A 13 57.83 -29.98 9.21
N LEU A 14 57.01 -30.02 10.31
CA LEU A 14 55.59 -30.23 10.26
C LEU A 14 54.95 -28.92 9.83
N ALA A 15 54.44 -28.84 8.60
CA ALA A 15 53.56 -27.79 8.15
C ALA A 15 52.15 -28.08 8.66
N LEU A 16 51.72 -27.37 9.71
CA LEU A 16 50.32 -27.32 10.12
C LEU A 16 49.53 -26.45 9.12
N LEU A 17 48.77 -27.10 8.22
CA LEU A 17 47.75 -26.41 7.40
C LEU A 17 46.58 -26.07 8.31
N SER A 18 46.47 -24.79 8.71
CA SER A 18 45.30 -24.24 9.34
C SER A 18 44.25 -24.01 8.26
N CYS A 19 43.29 -24.92 8.09
CA CYS A 19 42.06 -24.66 7.33
C CYS A 19 41.23 -23.63 8.08
N VAL A 20 41.35 -22.35 7.70
CA VAL A 20 40.39 -21.32 8.07
C VAL A 20 39.15 -21.55 7.23
N THR A 21 38.15 -22.24 7.77
CA THR A 21 36.81 -22.28 7.18
C THR A 21 36.19 -20.88 7.35
N ALA A 22 36.24 -20.09 6.29
CA ALA A 22 35.43 -18.87 6.22
C ALA A 22 33.95 -19.28 6.20
N VAL A 23 33.34 -19.27 7.37
CA VAL A 23 31.88 -19.30 7.47
C VAL A 23 31.41 -17.94 6.93
N GLY A 24 31.11 -17.91 5.63
CA GLY A 24 30.41 -16.76 5.02
C GLY A 24 29.09 -16.60 5.77
N ALA A 25 28.97 -15.55 6.58
CA ALA A 25 27.70 -15.14 7.12
C ALA A 25 26.78 -14.86 5.91
N ALA A 26 25.85 -15.77 5.65
CA ALA A 26 24.78 -15.51 4.70
C ALA A 26 24.09 -14.23 5.17
N GLN A 27 24.26 -13.14 4.44
CA GLN A 27 23.59 -11.89 4.74
C GLN A 27 22.09 -12.20 4.69
N ALA A 28 21.41 -12.08 5.83
CA ALA A 28 19.97 -12.31 5.88
C ALA A 28 19.32 -11.39 4.81
N LYS A 29 18.53 -11.99 3.93
CA LYS A 29 17.84 -11.25 2.87
C LYS A 29 17.01 -10.15 3.52
N GLU A 30 17.21 -8.91 3.09
CA GLU A 30 16.39 -7.78 3.53
C GLU A 30 14.93 -8.07 3.20
N LEU A 31 14.06 -8.06 4.20
CA LEU A 31 12.62 -8.22 4.03
C LEU A 31 11.98 -6.83 4.08
N SER A 32 11.46 -6.39 2.93
CA SER A 32 10.99 -5.03 2.73
C SER A 32 9.47 -4.99 2.60
N ILE A 33 8.79 -4.18 3.42
CA ILE A 33 7.34 -4.02 3.42
C ILE A 33 6.96 -2.58 3.06
N TYR A 34 6.00 -2.45 2.16
CA TYR A 34 5.36 -1.19 1.82
C TYR A 34 4.01 -1.10 2.51
N ILE A 35 3.68 0.03 3.13
CA ILE A 35 2.38 0.29 3.76
C ILE A 35 1.75 1.50 3.10
N SER A 36 0.60 1.34 2.47
CA SER A 36 -0.25 2.44 2.05
C SER A 36 -1.33 2.64 3.10
N ALA A 37 -1.32 3.81 3.73
CA ALA A 37 -2.20 4.12 4.86
C ALA A 37 -3.26 5.14 4.45
N ASP A 38 -4.51 4.72 4.59
CA ASP A 38 -5.72 5.51 4.37
C ASP A 38 -6.48 5.70 5.70
N MET A 39 -7.50 6.54 5.73
CA MET A 39 -8.14 6.91 7.00
C MET A 39 -9.59 6.44 7.13
N GLU A 40 -10.31 6.28 6.05
CA GLU A 40 -11.72 5.88 6.05
C GLU A 40 -11.95 4.52 6.72
N GLY A 41 -11.02 3.59 6.54
CA GLY A 41 -11.08 2.24 7.10
C GLY A 41 -10.61 2.11 8.54
N ILE A 42 -10.04 3.16 9.15
CA ILE A 42 -9.57 3.17 10.54
C ILE A 42 -10.74 2.92 11.51
N ALA A 43 -10.47 2.23 12.61
CA ALA A 43 -11.46 1.97 13.65
C ALA A 43 -12.11 3.27 14.15
N GLY A 44 -13.44 3.28 14.20
CA GLY A 44 -14.23 4.43 14.67
C GLY A 44 -14.56 5.48 13.61
N VAL A 45 -13.92 5.47 12.44
CA VAL A 45 -14.25 6.41 11.36
C VAL A 45 -15.57 6.06 10.72
N VAL A 46 -16.51 7.01 10.70
CA VAL A 46 -17.85 6.87 10.12
C VAL A 46 -18.34 8.15 9.39
N SER A 47 -17.69 9.30 9.63
CA SER A 47 -18.13 10.59 9.09
C SER A 47 -16.95 11.46 8.65
N GLU A 48 -17.25 12.54 7.95
CA GLU A 48 -16.26 13.52 7.51
C GLU A 48 -15.59 14.29 8.65
N GLN A 49 -16.23 14.27 9.85
CA GLN A 49 -15.70 14.96 11.03
C GLN A 49 -14.38 14.34 11.54
N GLN A 50 -14.09 13.09 11.12
CA GLN A 50 -12.85 12.40 11.43
C GLN A 50 -11.79 12.52 10.33
N LEU A 51 -12.16 12.95 9.10
CA LEU A 51 -11.40 12.72 7.88
C LEU A 51 -10.64 13.93 7.34
N GLY A 52 -10.83 15.12 7.87
CA GLY A 52 -10.17 16.30 7.32
C GLY A 52 -9.99 17.44 8.31
N PRO A 53 -9.09 18.40 8.03
CA PRO A 53 -8.70 19.48 8.96
C PRO A 53 -9.87 20.35 9.47
N GLY A 54 -11.00 20.37 8.76
CA GLY A 54 -12.21 21.07 9.19
C GLY A 54 -13.08 20.28 10.16
N GLY A 55 -12.79 19.00 10.38
CA GLY A 55 -13.57 18.12 11.26
C GLY A 55 -13.17 18.22 12.73
N PHE A 56 -14.14 18.23 13.63
CA PHE A 56 -13.89 18.45 15.05
C PHE A 56 -13.15 17.29 15.74
N GLU A 57 -13.14 16.09 15.12
CA GLU A 57 -12.43 14.92 15.62
C GLU A 57 -11.14 14.59 14.83
N TYR A 58 -10.83 15.32 13.78
CA TYR A 58 -9.73 14.98 12.86
C TYR A 58 -8.39 14.78 13.57
N GLU A 59 -7.99 15.72 14.45
CA GLU A 59 -6.71 15.62 15.15
C GLU A 59 -6.63 14.35 16.00
N ARG A 60 -7.74 13.95 16.63
CA ARG A 60 -7.77 12.71 17.41
C ARG A 60 -7.69 11.47 16.52
N PHE A 61 -8.33 11.50 15.36
CA PHE A 61 -8.31 10.35 14.45
C PHE A 61 -7.00 10.21 13.68
N ARG A 62 -6.24 11.29 13.51
CA ARG A 62 -4.83 11.21 13.06
C ARG A 62 -3.98 10.40 14.05
N GLU A 63 -4.22 10.55 15.36
CA GLU A 63 -3.55 9.76 16.38
C GLU A 63 -3.91 8.27 16.26
N PHE A 64 -5.18 7.96 16.02
CA PHE A 64 -5.62 6.57 15.83
C PHE A 64 -5.05 5.97 14.56
N MET A 65 -5.09 6.68 13.43
CA MET A 65 -4.48 6.25 12.18
C MET A 65 -2.99 5.97 12.35
N THR A 66 -2.25 6.89 12.96
CA THR A 66 -0.82 6.73 13.21
C THR A 66 -0.54 5.53 14.12
N ALA A 67 -1.39 5.30 15.12
CA ALA A 67 -1.26 4.16 16.02
C ALA A 67 -1.58 2.82 15.34
N GLU A 68 -2.54 2.76 14.41
CA GLU A 68 -2.80 1.56 13.59
C GLU A 68 -1.64 1.28 12.62
N VAL A 69 -1.04 2.32 12.02
CA VAL A 69 0.17 2.18 11.20
C VAL A 69 1.33 1.63 12.04
N ASN A 70 1.54 2.15 13.25
CA ASN A 70 2.56 1.63 14.16
C ASN A 70 2.33 0.17 14.52
N ALA A 71 1.08 -0.23 14.76
CA ALA A 71 0.74 -1.63 15.01
C ALA A 71 1.08 -2.55 13.82
N ALA A 72 0.84 -2.09 12.59
CA ALA A 72 1.24 -2.83 11.39
C ALA A 72 2.77 -2.91 11.24
N ILE A 73 3.49 -1.81 11.54
CA ILE A 73 4.96 -1.76 11.55
C ILE A 73 5.52 -2.74 12.58
N GLU A 74 5.00 -2.73 13.81
CA GLU A 74 5.40 -3.64 14.88
C GLU A 74 5.20 -5.09 14.48
N GLY A 75 4.00 -5.47 14.00
CA GLY A 75 3.71 -6.83 13.55
C GLY A 75 4.61 -7.29 12.40
N ALA A 76 4.84 -6.42 11.42
CA ALA A 76 5.74 -6.73 10.30
C ALA A 76 7.20 -6.92 10.78
N THR A 77 7.68 -6.06 11.68
CA THR A 77 9.04 -6.13 12.24
C THR A 77 9.23 -7.39 13.10
N GLU A 78 8.26 -7.74 13.92
CA GLU A 78 8.27 -8.99 14.71
C GLU A 78 8.33 -10.25 13.83
N ALA A 79 7.78 -10.15 12.62
CA ALA A 79 7.83 -11.24 11.64
C ALA A 79 9.08 -11.19 10.73
N GLY A 80 10.01 -10.26 10.97
CA GLY A 80 11.31 -10.20 10.30
C GLY A 80 11.46 -9.12 9.23
N ALA A 81 10.49 -8.20 9.08
CA ALA A 81 10.68 -7.05 8.19
C ALA A 81 11.80 -6.15 8.71
N THR A 82 12.74 -5.78 7.83
CA THR A 82 13.92 -4.98 8.15
C THR A 82 13.89 -3.60 7.50
N ARG A 83 13.07 -3.42 6.47
CA ARG A 83 12.85 -2.16 5.78
C ARG A 83 11.36 -1.91 5.63
N ILE A 84 10.90 -0.74 6.07
CA ILE A 84 9.49 -0.34 5.93
C ILE A 84 9.40 1.07 5.33
N VAL A 85 8.54 1.20 4.33
CA VAL A 85 8.15 2.49 3.76
C VAL A 85 6.65 2.65 3.96
N VAL A 86 6.23 3.81 4.43
CA VAL A 86 4.81 4.15 4.64
C VAL A 86 4.43 5.28 3.70
N SER A 87 3.37 5.09 2.94
CA SER A 87 2.72 6.15 2.17
C SER A 87 1.52 6.67 2.96
N ASP A 88 1.54 7.93 3.33
CA ASP A 88 0.34 8.64 3.77
C ASP A 88 -0.54 8.85 2.54
N SER A 89 -1.70 8.20 2.51
CA SER A 89 -2.49 8.07 1.29
C SER A 89 -3.91 8.64 1.40
N HIS A 90 -4.22 9.26 2.54
CA HIS A 90 -5.53 9.85 2.79
C HIS A 90 -5.56 11.35 2.49
N GLY A 91 -6.59 11.82 1.82
CA GLY A 91 -6.88 13.23 1.61
C GLY A 91 -5.70 13.98 0.96
N ASN A 92 -5.09 14.92 1.68
CA ASN A 92 -3.90 15.64 1.23
C ASN A 92 -2.58 14.90 1.49
N ALA A 93 -2.63 13.67 1.97
CA ALA A 93 -1.49 12.84 2.36
C ALA A 93 -0.58 13.49 3.42
N GLN A 94 -1.20 14.11 4.43
CA GLN A 94 -0.54 14.74 5.58
C GLN A 94 -1.24 14.38 6.90
N SER A 95 -1.94 13.23 6.92
CA SER A 95 -2.71 12.78 8.08
C SER A 95 -1.86 12.12 9.15
N LEU A 96 -0.78 11.43 8.77
CA LEU A 96 0.10 10.77 9.73
C LEU A 96 0.91 11.77 10.57
N LEU A 97 1.01 11.50 11.87
CA LEU A 97 1.87 12.21 12.81
C LEU A 97 3.28 11.60 12.73
N ILE A 98 4.11 12.17 11.86
CA ILE A 98 5.43 11.61 11.50
C ILE A 98 6.42 11.55 12.65
N ASP A 99 6.26 12.42 13.65
CA ASP A 99 7.04 12.43 14.88
C ASP A 99 6.72 11.24 15.82
N LYS A 100 5.61 10.55 15.57
CA LYS A 100 5.19 9.35 16.31
C LYS A 100 5.50 8.03 15.58
N LEU A 101 6.14 8.10 14.42
CA LEU A 101 6.58 6.91 13.68
C LEU A 101 7.99 6.48 14.10
N PRO A 102 8.33 5.18 14.00
CA PRO A 102 9.69 4.71 14.31
C PRO A 102 10.75 5.38 13.43
N PRO A 103 11.94 5.72 13.96
CA PRO A 103 12.96 6.49 13.22
C PRO A 103 13.50 5.81 11.95
N ALA A 104 13.40 4.48 11.86
CA ALA A 104 13.87 3.71 10.70
C ALA A 104 12.89 3.73 9.52
N VAL A 105 11.66 4.21 9.72
CA VAL A 105 10.62 4.24 8.67
C VAL A 105 10.81 5.46 7.77
N ARG A 106 10.67 5.24 6.46
CA ARG A 106 10.56 6.34 5.49
C ARG A 106 9.10 6.61 5.19
N VAL A 107 8.73 7.89 5.02
CA VAL A 107 7.34 8.30 4.79
C VAL A 107 7.22 9.06 3.48
N VAL A 108 6.30 8.63 2.63
CA VAL A 108 5.88 9.36 1.43
C VAL A 108 4.69 10.23 1.80
N ARG A 109 4.76 11.54 1.48
CA ARG A 109 3.73 12.52 1.88
C ARG A 109 3.35 13.44 0.73
N SER A 110 2.11 13.95 0.82
CA SER A 110 1.52 14.98 -0.03
C SER A 110 1.21 14.52 -1.46
N PHE A 111 0.35 15.27 -2.12
CA PHE A 111 -0.08 15.12 -3.52
C PHE A 111 0.20 16.43 -4.29
N PRO A 112 0.23 16.45 -5.63
CA PRO A 112 0.03 15.31 -6.54
C PRO A 112 1.26 14.42 -6.67
N ARG A 113 1.05 13.13 -7.02
CA ARG A 113 2.12 12.16 -7.23
C ARG A 113 1.71 11.08 -8.24
N PRO A 114 2.62 10.66 -9.17
CA PRO A 114 2.25 9.88 -10.34
C PRO A 114 1.73 8.47 -10.09
N LEU A 115 2.04 7.87 -8.92
CA LEU A 115 1.57 6.53 -8.54
C LEU A 115 0.49 6.56 -7.45
N GLU A 116 -0.16 7.71 -7.25
CA GLU A 116 -1.25 7.86 -6.29
C GLU A 116 -0.86 7.36 -4.88
N MET A 117 -1.72 6.58 -4.26
CA MET A 117 -1.53 5.99 -2.94
C MET A 117 -0.30 5.06 -2.83
N MET A 118 0.26 4.64 -3.97
CA MET A 118 1.37 3.69 -4.05
C MET A 118 2.71 4.34 -4.42
N GLN A 119 2.82 5.68 -4.40
CA GLN A 119 4.07 6.38 -4.68
C GLN A 119 5.20 5.96 -3.75
N GLY A 120 6.37 5.72 -4.28
CA GLY A 120 7.55 5.23 -3.57
C GLY A 120 7.70 3.71 -3.60
N ILE A 121 6.71 2.97 -4.14
CA ILE A 121 6.82 1.53 -4.34
C ILE A 121 7.86 1.18 -5.42
N GLU A 122 8.13 2.10 -6.33
CA GLU A 122 9.15 2.02 -7.37
C GLU A 122 10.58 2.20 -6.87
N ASP A 123 10.78 2.77 -5.68
CA ASP A 123 12.09 3.16 -5.14
C ASP A 123 12.92 1.97 -4.59
N GLY A 124 12.49 0.76 -4.85
CA GLY A 124 13.20 -0.42 -4.40
C GLY A 124 12.41 -1.71 -4.55
N HIS A 125 13.03 -2.80 -4.11
CA HIS A 125 12.34 -4.07 -4.04
C HIS A 125 11.55 -4.15 -2.74
N PHE A 126 10.24 -4.46 -2.85
CA PHE A 126 9.38 -4.79 -1.72
C PHE A 126 8.90 -6.23 -1.86
N ASP A 127 8.87 -6.96 -0.76
CA ASP A 127 8.40 -8.35 -0.72
C ASP A 127 6.88 -8.43 -0.53
N GLY A 128 6.26 -7.37 0.02
CA GLY A 128 4.81 -7.27 0.19
C GLY A 128 4.31 -5.87 0.47
N ALA A 129 3.04 -5.63 0.19
CA ALA A 129 2.33 -4.38 0.47
C ALA A 129 1.16 -4.61 1.43
N ILE A 130 0.97 -3.70 2.38
CA ILE A 130 -0.17 -3.62 3.30
C ILE A 130 -1.03 -2.43 2.88
N LEU A 131 -2.32 -2.66 2.70
CA LEU A 131 -3.33 -1.63 2.49
C LEU A 131 -4.06 -1.40 3.82
N LEU A 132 -3.65 -0.37 4.55
CA LEU A 132 -4.14 -0.09 5.89
C LEU A 132 -5.22 0.98 5.84
N GLY A 133 -6.34 0.74 6.53
CA GLY A 133 -7.41 1.74 6.66
C GLY A 133 -8.20 2.00 5.38
N TYR A 134 -8.22 1.06 4.45
CA TYR A 134 -8.91 1.16 3.16
C TYR A 134 -10.43 0.99 3.30
N HIS A 135 -11.14 1.39 2.28
CA HIS A 135 -12.59 1.32 2.14
C HIS A 135 -13.01 0.78 0.78
N THR A 136 -14.32 0.53 0.58
CA THR A 136 -14.87 -0.07 -0.63
C THR A 136 -14.99 0.92 -1.79
N ALA A 137 -15.19 0.39 -3.00
CA ALA A 137 -15.45 1.17 -4.20
C ALA A 137 -16.69 2.05 -4.07
N THR A 138 -16.72 3.18 -4.82
CA THR A 138 -17.86 4.13 -4.91
C THR A 138 -19.20 3.44 -5.13
N THR A 139 -19.23 2.35 -5.87
CA THR A 139 -20.45 1.63 -6.23
C THR A 139 -20.87 0.54 -5.23
N ASN A 140 -20.11 0.36 -4.14
CA ASN A 140 -20.48 -0.58 -3.08
C ASN A 140 -21.58 0.04 -2.20
N LEU A 141 -22.67 -0.70 -2.02
CA LEU A 141 -23.84 -0.22 -1.28
C LEU A 141 -23.73 -0.41 0.24
N GLN A 142 -22.75 -1.16 0.72
CA GLN A 142 -22.70 -1.63 2.10
C GLN A 142 -21.49 -1.08 2.88
N GLY A 143 -20.44 -0.61 2.20
CA GLY A 143 -19.22 -0.12 2.86
C GLY A 143 -19.40 1.23 3.55
N VAL A 144 -18.68 1.43 4.64
CA VAL A 144 -18.59 2.74 5.32
C VAL A 144 -17.74 3.66 4.47
N ARG A 145 -18.21 4.88 4.21
CA ARG A 145 -17.48 5.91 3.45
C ARG A 145 -17.02 5.47 2.05
N ALA A 146 -17.77 4.55 1.42
CA ALA A 146 -17.46 3.96 0.12
C ALA A 146 -17.24 5.03 -0.98
N HIS A 147 -16.03 5.08 -1.54
CA HIS A 147 -15.71 5.93 -2.68
C HIS A 147 -14.47 5.41 -3.42
N THR A 148 -14.01 6.07 -4.46
CA THR A 148 -12.75 5.78 -5.13
C THR A 148 -12.10 7.10 -5.52
N ILE A 149 -10.99 7.45 -4.88
CA ILE A 149 -10.14 8.63 -5.00
C ILE A 149 -10.87 9.94 -4.63
N SER A 150 -12.08 10.18 -5.13
CA SER A 150 -12.79 11.41 -4.85
C SER A 150 -14.31 11.19 -4.72
N SER A 151 -14.78 11.19 -3.48
CA SER A 151 -16.22 11.18 -3.19
C SER A 151 -16.94 12.44 -3.70
N ALA A 152 -16.22 13.55 -3.82
CA ALA A 152 -16.78 14.81 -4.30
C ALA A 152 -17.00 14.84 -5.82
N LYS A 153 -16.10 14.21 -6.60
CA LYS A 153 -16.05 14.33 -8.06
C LYS A 153 -16.67 13.14 -8.79
N LEU A 154 -16.53 11.91 -8.26
CA LEU A 154 -16.82 10.67 -8.97
C LEU A 154 -18.05 9.94 -8.46
N THR A 155 -18.75 9.26 -9.36
CA THR A 155 -19.83 8.32 -9.07
C THR A 155 -19.44 6.87 -9.37
N ALA A 156 -18.45 6.65 -10.24
CA ALA A 156 -17.90 5.33 -10.51
C ALA A 156 -16.49 5.44 -11.09
N VAL A 157 -15.66 4.46 -10.74
CA VAL A 157 -14.38 4.17 -11.38
C VAL A 157 -14.41 2.72 -11.84
N ARG A 158 -13.99 2.45 -13.08
CA ARG A 158 -13.89 1.09 -13.63
C ARG A 158 -12.53 0.85 -14.26
N LEU A 159 -11.96 -0.31 -13.96
CA LEU A 159 -10.79 -0.84 -14.67
C LEU A 159 -11.22 -2.05 -15.51
N ASN A 160 -10.96 -1.99 -16.81
CA ASN A 160 -11.33 -3.05 -17.75
C ASN A 160 -12.81 -3.47 -17.62
N GLY A 161 -13.71 -2.47 -17.44
CA GLY A 161 -15.15 -2.67 -17.30
C GLY A 161 -15.64 -3.10 -15.90
N THR A 162 -14.75 -3.43 -14.98
CA THR A 162 -15.10 -3.83 -13.60
C THR A 162 -14.97 -2.66 -12.64
N ALA A 163 -15.92 -2.50 -11.72
CA ALA A 163 -15.83 -1.48 -10.66
C ALA A 163 -14.51 -1.63 -9.90
N ALA A 164 -13.84 -0.51 -9.68
CA ALA A 164 -12.53 -0.47 -9.06
C ALA A 164 -12.55 0.37 -7.78
N SER A 165 -12.18 -0.24 -6.67
CA SER A 165 -11.81 0.44 -5.43
C SER A 165 -10.38 0.93 -5.48
N GLU A 166 -9.97 1.69 -4.49
CA GLU A 166 -8.58 2.08 -4.29
C GLU A 166 -7.68 0.86 -4.05
N ALA A 167 -8.19 -0.17 -3.37
CA ALA A 167 -7.49 -1.45 -3.24
C ALA A 167 -7.26 -2.14 -4.61
N ALA A 168 -8.21 -2.00 -5.53
CA ALA A 168 -8.06 -2.52 -6.89
C ALA A 168 -7.01 -1.73 -7.70
N LEU A 169 -6.97 -0.40 -7.57
CA LEU A 169 -5.96 0.45 -8.20
C LEU A 169 -4.58 0.16 -7.61
N SER A 170 -4.47 0.22 -6.28
CA SER A 170 -3.23 0.03 -5.52
C SER A 170 -2.62 -1.35 -5.75
N SER A 171 -3.43 -2.41 -5.72
CA SER A 171 -2.94 -3.77 -5.99
C SER A 171 -2.45 -3.97 -7.42
N ALA A 172 -3.06 -3.29 -8.39
CA ALA A 172 -2.59 -3.33 -9.79
C ALA A 172 -1.27 -2.57 -9.97
N ILE A 173 -1.12 -1.40 -9.31
CA ILE A 173 0.14 -0.63 -9.32
C ILE A 173 1.24 -1.46 -8.64
N ALA A 174 1.00 -1.99 -7.43
CA ALA A 174 1.94 -2.86 -6.73
C ALA A 174 2.35 -4.08 -7.59
N GLY A 175 1.37 -4.70 -8.24
CA GLY A 175 1.58 -5.85 -9.13
C GLY A 175 2.45 -5.55 -10.35
N GLN A 176 2.44 -4.31 -10.85
CA GLN A 176 3.32 -3.87 -11.93
C GLN A 176 4.80 -3.92 -11.51
N PHE A 177 5.09 -3.67 -10.25
CA PHE A 177 6.42 -3.78 -9.64
C PHE A 177 6.71 -5.19 -9.07
N GLY A 178 5.79 -6.14 -9.26
CA GLY A 178 5.95 -7.51 -8.76
C GLY A 178 5.69 -7.66 -7.27
N VAL A 179 5.05 -6.68 -6.63
CA VAL A 179 4.76 -6.67 -5.19
C VAL A 179 3.34 -7.17 -4.93
N PRO A 180 3.15 -8.25 -4.14
CA PRO A 180 1.83 -8.70 -3.74
C PRO A 180 1.26 -7.82 -2.62
N VAL A 181 -0.05 -7.62 -2.61
CA VAL A 181 -0.76 -7.17 -1.42
C VAL A 181 -0.91 -8.35 -0.47
N ILE A 182 -0.44 -8.21 0.77
CA ILE A 182 -0.41 -9.28 1.77
C ILE A 182 -1.43 -9.10 2.88
N LEU A 183 -1.87 -7.85 3.14
CA LEU A 183 -2.87 -7.52 4.16
C LEU A 183 -3.72 -6.34 3.69
N VAL A 184 -5.01 -6.39 3.99
CA VAL A 184 -5.93 -5.26 3.94
C VAL A 184 -6.60 -5.06 5.29
N THR A 185 -6.72 -3.81 5.76
CA THR A 185 -7.48 -3.46 6.97
C THR A 185 -8.56 -2.46 6.65
N GLY A 186 -9.70 -2.56 7.35
CA GLY A 186 -10.83 -1.66 7.17
C GLY A 186 -12.12 -2.26 7.70
N ASP A 187 -13.24 -1.92 7.07
CA ASP A 187 -14.52 -2.55 7.41
C ASP A 187 -14.66 -3.96 6.80
N SER A 188 -15.70 -4.71 7.22
CA SER A 188 -15.92 -6.07 6.73
C SER A 188 -16.12 -6.14 5.22
N GLU A 189 -16.65 -5.08 4.60
CA GLU A 189 -16.95 -5.09 3.18
C GLU A 189 -15.71 -4.81 2.32
N VAL A 190 -14.79 -3.94 2.74
CA VAL A 190 -13.51 -3.75 2.01
C VAL A 190 -12.63 -4.99 2.11
N VAL A 191 -12.61 -5.66 3.25
CA VAL A 191 -11.86 -6.92 3.41
C VAL A 191 -12.43 -7.98 2.47
N LYS A 192 -13.74 -8.15 2.43
CA LYS A 192 -14.44 -9.08 1.53
C LYS A 192 -14.22 -8.74 0.05
N GLU A 193 -14.33 -7.44 -0.33
CA GLU A 193 -14.12 -6.96 -1.70
C GLU A 193 -12.67 -7.24 -2.15
N THR A 194 -11.71 -6.95 -1.29
CA THR A 194 -10.29 -7.17 -1.58
C THR A 194 -9.94 -8.65 -1.66
N GLN A 195 -10.51 -9.49 -0.78
CA GLN A 195 -10.36 -10.94 -0.83
C GLN A 195 -11.00 -11.55 -2.09
N ALA A 196 -12.15 -11.06 -2.51
CA ALA A 196 -12.77 -11.48 -3.77
C ALA A 196 -11.90 -11.13 -4.99
N LEU A 197 -11.18 -10.00 -4.93
CA LEU A 197 -10.29 -9.53 -6.00
C LEU A 197 -8.95 -10.27 -6.05
N LEU A 198 -8.33 -10.49 -4.88
CA LEU A 198 -6.94 -10.98 -4.77
C LEU A 198 -6.84 -12.44 -4.33
N GLY A 199 -7.93 -13.03 -3.86
CA GLY A 199 -7.96 -14.38 -3.32
C GLY A 199 -7.36 -14.43 -1.91
N ASN A 200 -6.19 -15.06 -1.82
CA ASN A 200 -5.53 -15.30 -0.53
C ASN A 200 -4.78 -14.04 -0.02
N VAL A 201 -5.51 -13.08 0.56
CA VAL A 201 -4.97 -11.91 1.25
C VAL A 201 -5.41 -11.93 2.72
N GLU A 202 -4.52 -11.57 3.65
CA GLU A 202 -4.92 -11.39 5.05
C GLU A 202 -5.91 -10.23 5.19
N GLY A 203 -6.85 -10.35 6.14
CA GLY A 203 -7.83 -9.33 6.44
C GLY A 203 -7.84 -8.98 7.93
N ALA A 204 -7.85 -7.67 8.25
CA ALA A 204 -8.13 -7.19 9.60
C ALA A 204 -9.40 -6.35 9.57
N VAL A 205 -10.52 -6.94 9.97
CA VAL A 205 -11.81 -6.25 10.09
C VAL A 205 -11.85 -5.50 11.39
N VAL A 206 -11.85 -4.17 11.33
CA VAL A 206 -11.89 -3.31 12.52
C VAL A 206 -13.27 -2.67 12.76
N LYS A 207 -14.18 -2.78 11.78
CA LYS A 207 -15.57 -2.33 11.92
C LYS A 207 -16.53 -3.05 10.97
N TRP A 208 -17.81 -3.01 11.29
CA TRP A 208 -18.92 -3.65 10.55
C TRP A 208 -19.96 -2.61 10.18
N PRO A 209 -20.21 -2.37 8.89
CA PRO A 209 -21.14 -1.35 8.41
C PRO A 209 -22.61 -1.64 8.80
N TYR A 210 -23.32 -0.60 9.19
CA TYR A 210 -24.79 -0.54 9.16
C TYR A 210 -25.27 0.29 7.97
N SER A 211 -24.47 1.29 7.57
CA SER A 211 -24.70 2.15 6.43
C SER A 211 -23.40 2.86 6.04
N PHE A 212 -23.49 3.73 5.02
CA PHE A 212 -22.37 4.60 4.62
C PHE A 212 -21.84 5.48 5.76
N HIS A 213 -22.66 5.85 6.75
CA HIS A 213 -22.35 6.76 7.85
C HIS A 213 -22.41 6.11 9.24
N SER A 214 -22.60 4.80 9.34
CA SER A 214 -22.80 4.13 10.63
C SER A 214 -22.20 2.74 10.63
N ALA A 215 -21.50 2.40 11.71
CA ALA A 215 -20.89 1.08 11.90
C ALA A 215 -20.79 0.69 13.38
N GLN A 216 -20.78 -0.60 13.63
CA GLN A 216 -20.16 -1.15 14.84
C GLN A 216 -18.65 -1.16 14.65
N THR A 217 -17.87 -0.76 15.64
CA THR A 217 -16.42 -0.68 15.54
C THR A 217 -15.70 -1.32 16.72
N LEU A 218 -14.50 -1.84 16.50
CA LEU A 218 -13.58 -2.14 17.58
C LEU A 218 -13.17 -0.83 18.28
N THR A 219 -12.77 -0.96 19.54
CA THR A 219 -12.04 0.14 20.20
C THR A 219 -10.66 0.31 19.56
N PRO A 220 -10.04 1.50 19.60
CA PRO A 220 -8.73 1.72 18.99
C PRO A 220 -7.65 0.75 19.49
N GLN A 221 -7.69 0.31 20.76
CA GLN A 221 -6.74 -0.68 21.26
C GLN A 221 -6.96 -2.05 20.63
N ALA A 222 -8.21 -2.54 20.60
CA ALA A 222 -8.53 -3.85 20.02
C ALA A 222 -8.21 -3.90 18.51
N ALA A 223 -8.41 -2.78 17.79
CA ALA A 223 -8.03 -2.66 16.39
C ALA A 223 -6.51 -2.79 16.19
N ARG A 224 -5.71 -2.09 16.99
CA ARG A 224 -4.24 -2.17 16.95
C ARG A 224 -3.74 -3.59 17.22
N ASP A 225 -4.28 -4.25 18.25
CA ASP A 225 -3.89 -5.62 18.61
C ASP A 225 -4.16 -6.59 17.44
N LEU A 226 -5.34 -6.47 16.82
CA LEU A 226 -5.71 -7.26 15.64
C LEU A 226 -4.80 -6.97 14.44
N ILE A 227 -4.55 -5.69 14.13
CA ILE A 227 -3.72 -5.29 12.98
C ILE A 227 -2.28 -5.80 13.15
N ARG A 228 -1.70 -5.68 14.35
CA ARG A 228 -0.37 -6.21 14.66
C ARG A 228 -0.31 -7.72 14.44
N GLU A 229 -1.29 -8.47 14.96
CA GLU A 229 -1.39 -9.91 14.77
C GLU A 229 -1.46 -10.28 13.29
N ARG A 230 -2.34 -9.62 12.52
CA ARG A 230 -2.54 -9.91 11.09
C ARG A 230 -1.36 -9.49 10.23
N ALA A 231 -0.70 -8.39 10.54
CA ALA A 231 0.53 -7.98 9.86
C ALA A 231 1.65 -9.01 10.06
N ALA A 232 1.84 -9.47 11.30
CA ALA A 232 2.80 -10.53 11.58
C ALA A 232 2.45 -11.85 10.87
N ALA A 233 1.19 -12.25 10.84
CA ALA A 233 0.73 -13.45 10.14
C ALA A 233 0.97 -13.33 8.63
N ALA A 234 0.64 -12.19 8.01
CA ALA A 234 0.86 -11.94 6.60
C ALA A 234 2.34 -12.02 6.22
N VAL A 235 3.22 -11.38 6.99
CA VAL A 235 4.66 -11.38 6.73
C VAL A 235 5.27 -12.78 6.89
N ARG A 236 4.85 -13.58 7.89
CA ARG A 236 5.36 -14.96 8.06
C ARG A 236 5.04 -15.88 6.89
N ARG A 237 3.95 -15.61 6.17
CA ARG A 237 3.53 -16.40 4.99
C ARG A 237 3.62 -15.62 3.68
N ILE A 238 4.55 -14.68 3.61
CA ILE A 238 4.68 -13.75 2.48
C ILE A 238 4.82 -14.44 1.11
N ALA A 239 5.38 -15.64 1.08
CA ALA A 239 5.54 -16.45 -0.13
C ALA A 239 4.22 -16.98 -0.72
N ASP A 240 3.13 -16.98 0.06
CA ASP A 240 1.83 -17.47 -0.39
C ASP A 240 1.08 -16.45 -1.27
N PHE A 241 1.47 -15.18 -1.20
CA PHE A 241 0.80 -14.11 -1.91
C PHE A 241 1.36 -13.89 -3.30
N LYS A 242 0.49 -13.50 -4.23
CA LYS A 242 0.89 -13.26 -5.62
C LYS A 242 0.55 -11.84 -6.05
N PRO A 243 1.46 -11.17 -6.79
CA PRO A 243 1.19 -9.86 -7.35
C PRO A 243 0.01 -9.91 -8.33
N ARG A 244 -0.90 -8.94 -8.22
CA ARG A 244 -1.99 -8.78 -9.20
C ARG A 244 -1.47 -8.07 -10.43
N LYS A 245 -1.26 -8.80 -11.52
CA LYS A 245 -0.82 -8.23 -12.81
C LYS A 245 -2.02 -8.03 -13.73
N LEU A 246 -2.15 -6.83 -14.28
CA LEU A 246 -3.04 -6.58 -15.41
C LEU A 246 -2.26 -6.84 -16.69
N SER A 247 -2.80 -7.69 -17.57
CA SER A 247 -2.19 -8.02 -18.85
C SER A 247 -2.79 -7.16 -19.97
N GLY A 248 -1.95 -6.72 -20.91
CA GLY A 248 -2.35 -5.95 -22.08
C GLY A 248 -2.75 -4.51 -21.77
N PRO A 249 -3.34 -3.81 -22.74
CA PRO A 249 -3.85 -2.47 -22.55
C PRO A 249 -4.90 -2.42 -21.43
N VAL A 250 -4.81 -1.39 -20.58
CA VAL A 250 -5.74 -1.15 -19.49
C VAL A 250 -6.70 -0.05 -19.87
N THR A 251 -7.99 -0.28 -19.63
CA THR A 251 -9.05 0.70 -19.85
C THR A 251 -9.52 1.26 -18.51
N LEU A 252 -9.48 2.59 -18.36
CA LEU A 252 -10.07 3.33 -17.25
C LEU A 252 -11.36 3.98 -17.73
N GLU A 253 -12.44 3.83 -16.96
CA GLU A 253 -13.65 4.65 -17.10
C GLU A 253 -13.86 5.44 -15.81
N LEU A 254 -14.08 6.74 -15.96
CA LEU A 254 -14.42 7.67 -14.88
C LEU A 254 -15.80 8.24 -15.13
N SER A 255 -16.73 8.00 -14.20
CA SER A 255 -18.05 8.64 -14.20
C SER A 255 -18.06 9.74 -13.16
N PHE A 256 -18.28 10.97 -13.62
CA PHE A 256 -18.28 12.19 -12.80
C PHE A 256 -19.69 12.54 -12.30
N LYS A 257 -19.76 13.20 -11.16
CA LYS A 257 -21.00 13.80 -10.66
C LYS A 257 -21.48 14.99 -11.51
N ASN A 258 -20.55 15.62 -12.24
CA ASN A 258 -20.80 16.80 -13.04
C ASN A 258 -20.34 16.56 -14.48
N TYR A 259 -21.07 17.09 -15.47
CA TYR A 259 -20.76 16.91 -16.89
C TYR A 259 -19.57 17.75 -17.38
N ARG A 260 -19.24 18.90 -16.72
CA ARG A 260 -18.17 19.80 -17.17
C ARG A 260 -16.79 19.13 -17.25
N PRO A 261 -16.35 18.34 -16.28
CA PRO A 261 -15.07 17.59 -16.41
C PRO A 261 -15.06 16.67 -17.63
N VAL A 262 -16.17 16.03 -17.96
CA VAL A 262 -16.29 15.13 -19.12
C VAL A 262 -16.18 15.89 -20.43
N GLU A 263 -16.80 17.08 -20.52
CA GLU A 263 -16.64 17.94 -21.71
C GLU A 263 -15.19 18.37 -21.90
N MET A 264 -14.55 18.87 -20.84
CA MET A 264 -13.18 19.39 -20.92
C MET A 264 -12.15 18.29 -21.22
N LEU A 265 -12.24 17.16 -20.51
CA LEU A 265 -11.36 16.02 -20.76
C LEU A 265 -11.59 15.40 -22.15
N GLY A 266 -12.82 15.45 -22.64
CA GLY A 266 -13.20 14.98 -23.99
C GLY A 266 -12.59 15.78 -25.15
N TYR A 267 -11.99 16.95 -24.90
CA TYR A 267 -11.21 17.68 -25.91
C TYR A 267 -9.79 17.11 -26.08
N LEU A 268 -9.34 16.26 -25.16
CA LEU A 268 -8.06 15.57 -25.31
C LEU A 268 -8.21 14.43 -26.33
N PRO A 269 -7.38 14.35 -27.38
CA PRO A 269 -7.49 13.32 -28.43
C PRO A 269 -7.38 11.87 -27.92
N ILE A 270 -6.83 11.69 -26.72
CA ILE A 270 -6.63 10.39 -26.08
C ILE A 270 -7.82 9.94 -25.20
N VAL A 271 -8.84 10.80 -25.07
CA VAL A 271 -10.01 10.56 -24.21
C VAL A 271 -11.25 10.36 -25.06
N GLU A 272 -11.95 9.27 -24.83
CA GLU A 272 -13.25 8.99 -25.41
C GLU A 272 -14.36 9.46 -24.46
N ARG A 273 -15.33 10.26 -24.94
CA ARG A 273 -16.56 10.51 -24.20
C ARG A 273 -17.51 9.34 -24.44
N VAL A 274 -17.85 8.63 -23.36
CA VAL A 274 -18.77 7.47 -23.41
C VAL A 274 -20.23 7.96 -23.35
N ASP A 275 -20.49 8.90 -22.45
CA ASP A 275 -21.78 9.56 -22.27
C ASP A 275 -21.62 10.98 -21.68
N SER A 276 -22.70 11.59 -21.17
CA SER A 276 -22.66 12.95 -20.60
C SER A 276 -21.82 13.07 -19.32
N HIS A 277 -21.59 11.97 -18.59
CA HIS A 277 -20.90 11.96 -17.30
C HIS A 277 -19.69 11.01 -17.27
N THR A 278 -19.44 10.27 -18.32
CA THR A 278 -18.42 9.21 -18.35
C THR A 278 -17.39 9.43 -19.46
N ILE A 279 -16.14 9.36 -19.10
CA ILE A 279 -15.01 9.29 -20.03
C ILE A 279 -14.37 7.90 -19.98
N ARG A 280 -13.68 7.54 -21.07
CA ARG A 280 -12.83 6.38 -21.17
C ARG A 280 -11.45 6.77 -21.66
N TYR A 281 -10.44 6.23 -20.97
CA TYR A 281 -9.03 6.34 -21.35
C TYR A 281 -8.41 4.96 -21.46
N ARG A 282 -7.63 4.71 -22.51
CA ARG A 282 -6.91 3.46 -22.71
C ARG A 282 -5.41 3.71 -22.69
N ALA A 283 -4.68 2.90 -21.95
CA ALA A 283 -3.25 3.00 -21.77
C ALA A 283 -2.56 1.64 -21.91
N ALA A 284 -1.26 1.65 -22.13
CA ALA A 284 -0.47 0.43 -22.24
C ALA A 284 -0.42 -0.35 -20.91
N ASP A 285 -0.45 0.35 -19.79
CA ASP A 285 -0.31 -0.22 -18.45
C ASP A 285 -1.02 0.63 -17.38
N ILE A 286 -1.02 0.09 -16.15
CA ILE A 286 -1.65 0.73 -14.99
C ILE A 286 -0.91 2.02 -14.55
N LEU A 287 0.39 2.16 -14.82
CA LEU A 287 1.15 3.34 -14.43
C LEU A 287 0.74 4.57 -15.25
N GLN A 288 0.42 4.37 -16.53
CA GLN A 288 -0.16 5.42 -17.37
C GLN A 288 -1.59 5.77 -16.93
N ILE A 289 -2.36 4.76 -16.54
CA ILE A 289 -3.70 4.97 -15.94
C ILE A 289 -3.59 5.82 -14.68
N SER A 290 -2.67 5.51 -13.77
CA SER A 290 -2.46 6.27 -12.54
C SER A 290 -2.12 7.73 -12.82
N LYS A 291 -1.16 8.00 -13.71
CA LYS A 291 -0.79 9.38 -14.11
C LYS A 291 -1.97 10.14 -14.73
N PHE A 292 -2.78 9.48 -15.55
CA PHE A 292 -3.96 10.12 -16.12
C PHE A 292 -5.02 10.40 -15.05
N LEU A 293 -5.21 9.50 -14.09
CA LEU A 293 -6.13 9.68 -12.98
C LEU A 293 -5.75 10.91 -12.14
N VAL A 294 -4.47 11.04 -11.78
CA VAL A 294 -3.94 12.24 -11.10
C VAL A 294 -4.24 13.50 -11.90
N PHE A 295 -3.91 13.51 -13.19
CA PHE A 295 -4.17 14.67 -14.05
C PHE A 295 -5.66 15.01 -14.09
N ALA A 296 -6.53 14.04 -14.28
CA ALA A 296 -7.97 14.26 -14.44
C ALA A 296 -8.64 14.78 -13.17
N LEU A 297 -8.10 14.47 -11.99
CA LEU A 297 -8.69 14.81 -10.70
C LEU A 297 -8.00 15.98 -10.00
N GLU A 298 -6.69 16.15 -10.20
CA GLU A 298 -5.88 17.13 -9.46
C GLU A 298 -5.52 18.39 -10.29
N TYR A 299 -5.70 18.35 -11.62
CA TYR A 299 -5.44 19.52 -12.44
C TYR A 299 -6.41 20.65 -12.11
N GLN A 300 -5.86 21.83 -11.83
CA GLN A 300 -6.63 23.07 -11.61
C GLN A 300 -6.13 24.14 -12.57
N SER A 301 -7.03 24.99 -13.04
CA SER A 301 -6.72 25.99 -14.08
C SER A 301 -5.72 27.06 -13.65
N ASP A 302 -5.65 27.35 -12.38
CA ASP A 302 -4.75 28.38 -11.82
C ASP A 302 -3.42 27.83 -11.34
N LEU A 303 -3.29 26.54 -11.06
CA LEU A 303 -2.08 25.84 -10.64
C LEU A 303 -1.14 26.69 -9.73
N ALA A 304 -1.70 27.59 -8.94
CA ALA A 304 -0.95 28.41 -8.01
C ALA A 304 -0.51 27.56 -6.80
N PRO A 305 0.73 27.75 -6.32
CA PRO A 305 1.20 27.02 -5.13
C PRO A 305 0.46 27.44 -3.86
#